data_7c41a3f321a09f50499f647681c3f6bd
#
_entry.id   7c41a3f321a09f50499f647681c3f6bd
#
_cell.length_a   1.000
_cell.length_b   1.000
_cell.length_c   1.000
_cell.angle_alpha   90.00
_cell.angle_beta   90.00
_cell.angle_gamma   90.00
#
_symmetry.space_group_name_H-M   'P 1'
#
loop_
_entity.id
_entity.type
_entity.pdbx_description
1 polymer ?
#
loop_
_entity_poly.entity_id
_entity_poly.type
_entity_poly.pdbx_seq_one_letter_code
_entity_poly.pdbx_strand_id
1 'polypeptide(L)'
;MKRGTKRDRRRQYAIRRNLRKVSCVILLVLLSLAFIGIRRQESAGTQEFSGLVSTQKTGGQQENPGEDFSLDMVPAYSGRAYADINGDVPFFTKEEMTDEAFHEYWPLDELGRCTGAYACVGPETLPTQERGDISSVKPTGWNTNRYSDIDGEMLFNRCHLIGHLLTGQDANERNLITGTRYMNVEGMLPFEESVVRYVEGTGHHVMYRVRPYFDGGNLVCAGVLMEARSVEDPRVQFCAFCYNVQPGFEIDYATGNNRRANASD
;
A
#
# COMPACT_ATOMS: atom_id res chain seq x y z
N MET A 1 -20.05 15.00 35.37
CA MET A 1 -19.96 14.13 34.16
C MET A 1 -19.27 12.82 34.54
N LYS A 2 -19.98 11.67 34.49
CA LYS A 2 -19.40 10.35 34.83
C LYS A 2 -18.59 9.83 33.66
N ARG A 3 -17.30 9.61 33.83
CA ARG A 3 -16.43 8.94 32.84
C ARG A 3 -16.84 7.47 32.71
N GLY A 4 -17.31 7.07 31.54
CA GLY A 4 -17.67 5.67 31.26
C GLY A 4 -16.46 4.74 31.43
N THR A 5 -16.70 3.55 31.98
CA THR A 5 -15.66 2.58 32.32
C THR A 5 -15.04 1.96 31.05
N LYS A 6 -13.81 1.44 31.17
CA LYS A 6 -13.11 0.71 30.07
C LYS A 6 -13.96 -0.42 29.47
N ARG A 7 -14.85 -1.02 30.28
CA ARG A 7 -15.80 -2.09 29.92
C ARG A 7 -16.92 -1.57 29.01
N ASP A 8 -17.41 -0.34 29.24
CA ASP A 8 -18.47 0.27 28.42
C ASP A 8 -17.97 0.64 27.03
N ARG A 9 -16.71 1.10 26.91
CA ARG A 9 -16.08 1.41 25.61
C ARG A 9 -15.90 0.15 24.76
N ARG A 10 -15.45 -0.97 25.36
CA ARG A 10 -15.33 -2.27 24.66
C ARG A 10 -16.67 -2.79 24.16
N ARG A 11 -17.74 -2.63 24.96
CA ARG A 11 -19.10 -3.05 24.58
C ARG A 11 -19.65 -2.20 23.43
N GLN A 12 -19.43 -0.89 23.44
CA GLN A 12 -19.81 0.00 22.33
C GLN A 12 -19.03 -0.29 21.05
N TYR A 13 -17.75 -0.63 21.15
CA TYR A 13 -16.93 -1.02 19.99
C TYR A 13 -17.43 -2.32 19.36
N ALA A 14 -17.74 -3.32 20.16
CA ALA A 14 -18.30 -4.60 19.70
C ALA A 14 -19.66 -4.42 19.00
N ILE A 15 -20.54 -3.56 19.54
CA ILE A 15 -21.85 -3.26 18.95
C ILE A 15 -21.69 -2.55 17.60
N ARG A 16 -20.78 -1.56 17.48
CA ARG A 16 -20.51 -0.85 16.22
C ARG A 16 -19.92 -1.78 15.16
N ARG A 17 -19.05 -2.72 15.55
CA ARG A 17 -18.47 -3.72 14.65
C ARG A 17 -19.54 -4.67 14.08
N ASN A 18 -20.49 -5.11 14.90
CA ASN A 18 -21.58 -5.98 14.47
C ASN A 18 -22.60 -5.25 13.58
N LEU A 19 -22.91 -3.97 13.87
CA LEU A 19 -23.76 -3.13 13.02
C LEU A 19 -23.16 -2.91 11.62
N ARG A 20 -21.83 -2.71 11.52
CA ARG A 20 -21.13 -2.59 10.23
C ARG A 20 -21.20 -3.89 9.41
N LYS A 21 -21.07 -5.06 10.07
CA LYS A 21 -21.19 -6.37 9.39
C LYS A 21 -22.59 -6.59 8.81
N VAL A 22 -23.64 -6.22 9.53
CA VAL A 22 -25.04 -6.32 9.07
C VAL A 22 -25.31 -5.35 7.90
N SER A 23 -24.78 -4.13 7.96
CA SER A 23 -24.90 -3.14 6.88
C SER A 23 -24.21 -3.58 5.58
N CYS A 24 -23.02 -4.21 5.66
CA CYS A 24 -22.33 -4.75 4.49
C CYS A 24 -23.06 -5.91 3.83
N VAL A 25 -23.70 -6.80 4.62
CA VAL A 25 -24.46 -7.92 4.07
C VAL A 25 -25.69 -7.44 3.32
N ILE A 26 -26.41 -6.44 3.85
CA ILE A 26 -27.58 -5.84 3.18
C ILE A 26 -27.17 -5.13 1.88
N LEU A 27 -26.04 -4.43 1.86
CA LEU A 27 -25.51 -3.76 0.65
C LEU A 27 -25.13 -4.77 -0.45
N LEU A 28 -24.54 -5.89 -0.09
CA LEU A 28 -24.17 -6.96 -1.03
C LEU A 28 -25.39 -7.63 -1.66
N VAL A 29 -26.46 -7.84 -0.89
CA VAL A 29 -27.72 -8.40 -1.41
C VAL A 29 -28.42 -7.44 -2.38
N LEU A 30 -28.37 -6.13 -2.12
CA LEU A 30 -28.94 -5.13 -3.03
C LEU A 30 -28.13 -4.97 -4.33
N LEU A 31 -26.80 -5.10 -4.28
CA LEU A 31 -25.94 -5.09 -5.46
C LEU A 31 -26.11 -6.33 -6.34
N SER A 32 -26.35 -7.51 -5.76
CA SER A 32 -26.59 -8.73 -6.53
C SER A 32 -27.91 -8.70 -7.30
N LEU A 33 -28.94 -8.05 -6.79
CA LEU A 33 -30.22 -7.86 -7.48
C LEU A 33 -30.15 -6.85 -8.64
N ALA A 34 -29.26 -5.84 -8.53
CA ALA A 34 -29.02 -4.88 -9.62
C ALA A 34 -28.26 -5.51 -10.81
N PHE A 35 -27.37 -6.49 -10.56
CA PHE A 35 -26.59 -7.17 -11.62
C PHE A 35 -27.42 -8.16 -12.46
N ILE A 36 -28.55 -8.66 -11.97
CA ILE A 36 -29.44 -9.56 -12.72
C ILE A 36 -30.28 -8.79 -13.73
N GLY A 37 -30.46 -7.47 -13.54
CA GLY A 37 -31.25 -6.61 -14.45
C GLY A 37 -30.52 -6.12 -15.70
N ILE A 38 -29.18 -6.18 -15.74
CA ILE A 38 -28.36 -5.55 -16.81
C ILE A 38 -27.91 -6.53 -17.89
N ARG A 39 -28.14 -7.83 -17.75
CA ARG A 39 -27.71 -8.85 -18.75
C ARG A 39 -28.73 -9.12 -19.86
N ARG A 40 -29.48 -8.11 -20.30
CA ARG A 40 -30.43 -8.29 -21.42
C ARG A 40 -30.42 -7.12 -22.39
N GLN A 41 -29.23 -6.76 -22.91
CA GLN A 41 -29.09 -6.02 -24.19
C GLN A 41 -27.60 -5.84 -24.48
N GLU A 42 -27.14 -6.58 -25.50
CA GLU A 42 -26.26 -6.12 -26.58
C GLU A 42 -25.63 -7.33 -27.26
N SER A 43 -26.23 -7.65 -28.41
CA SER A 43 -25.58 -8.38 -29.49
C SER A 43 -25.64 -7.46 -30.70
N ALA A 44 -24.50 -7.12 -31.25
CA ALA A 44 -24.18 -6.93 -32.67
C ALA A 44 -23.14 -5.82 -32.90
N GLY A 45 -22.07 -6.14 -33.63
CA GLY A 45 -21.20 -5.14 -34.25
C GLY A 45 -19.73 -5.54 -34.30
N THR A 46 -19.41 -6.53 -35.14
CA THR A 46 -18.04 -6.79 -35.65
C THR A 46 -17.60 -5.65 -36.57
N GLN A 47 -16.40 -5.11 -36.35
CA GLN A 47 -15.56 -4.60 -37.44
C GLN A 47 -14.07 -4.80 -37.11
N GLU A 48 -13.42 -5.58 -37.96
CA GLU A 48 -11.97 -5.76 -38.03
C GLU A 48 -11.31 -4.44 -38.47
N PHE A 49 -10.17 -4.12 -37.87
CA PHE A 49 -9.19 -3.21 -38.46
C PHE A 49 -7.80 -3.83 -38.31
N SER A 50 -7.31 -4.39 -39.44
CA SER A 50 -5.95 -4.86 -39.60
C SER A 50 -5.06 -3.70 -40.03
N GLY A 51 -3.91 -3.55 -39.41
CA GLY A 51 -2.89 -2.60 -39.85
C GLY A 51 -1.55 -2.91 -39.20
N LEU A 52 -0.71 -3.68 -39.88
CA LEU A 52 0.69 -3.97 -39.59
C LEU A 52 1.52 -2.68 -39.44
N VAL A 53 2.31 -2.57 -38.40
CA VAL A 53 3.66 -2.03 -38.51
C VAL A 53 4.58 -2.86 -37.63
N SER A 54 5.42 -3.65 -38.25
CA SER A 54 6.56 -4.35 -37.64
C SER A 54 7.72 -3.37 -37.46
N THR A 55 8.22 -3.20 -36.26
CA THR A 55 9.56 -2.71 -36.02
C THR A 55 10.30 -3.75 -35.17
N GLN A 56 11.22 -4.44 -35.81
CA GLN A 56 12.20 -5.31 -35.19
C GLN A 56 13.10 -4.48 -34.25
N LYS A 57 13.17 -4.82 -32.98
CA LYS A 57 14.23 -4.44 -32.07
C LYS A 57 15.08 -5.67 -31.80
N THR A 58 16.22 -5.70 -32.45
CA THR A 58 17.33 -6.61 -32.16
C THR A 58 18.04 -6.15 -30.90
N GLY A 59 18.34 -7.04 -29.98
CA GLY A 59 19.25 -6.85 -28.85
C GLY A 59 18.68 -7.45 -27.58
N GLY A 60 19.05 -8.72 -27.30
CA GLY A 60 18.74 -9.35 -26.03
C GLY A 60 19.48 -8.64 -24.89
N GLN A 61 18.79 -7.89 -24.10
CA GLN A 61 19.13 -7.56 -22.72
C GLN A 61 18.15 -8.31 -21.84
N GLN A 62 18.71 -9.05 -20.90
CA GLN A 62 17.96 -9.73 -19.86
C GLN A 62 17.36 -8.61 -18.98
N GLU A 63 16.09 -8.31 -19.19
CA GLU A 63 15.36 -7.30 -18.44
C GLU A 63 15.23 -7.78 -16.99
N ASN A 64 15.88 -7.09 -16.05
CA ASN A 64 15.63 -7.28 -14.63
C ASN A 64 14.22 -6.73 -14.32
N PRO A 65 13.29 -7.56 -13.83
CA PRO A 65 11.95 -7.12 -13.53
C PRO A 65 11.99 -6.22 -12.30
N GLY A 66 11.94 -4.93 -12.51
CA GLY A 66 12.02 -3.91 -11.48
C GLY A 66 12.83 -2.68 -11.90
N GLU A 67 13.57 -2.75 -13.01
CA GLU A 67 14.26 -1.60 -13.61
C GLU A 67 13.32 -0.70 -14.44
N ASP A 68 12.11 -1.14 -14.74
CA ASP A 68 11.20 -0.42 -15.64
C ASP A 68 10.32 0.63 -14.96
N PHE A 69 10.37 0.81 -13.63
CA PHE A 69 9.61 1.83 -12.93
C PHE A 69 10.49 3.02 -12.55
N SER A 70 10.04 4.22 -12.93
CA SER A 70 10.60 5.51 -12.50
C SER A 70 9.51 6.45 -12.00
N LEU A 71 9.87 7.48 -11.23
CA LEU A 71 8.92 8.51 -10.76
C LEU A 71 8.24 9.26 -11.91
N ASP A 72 8.84 9.32 -13.10
CA ASP A 72 8.25 9.94 -14.28
C ASP A 72 6.98 9.21 -14.78
N MET A 73 6.83 7.93 -14.41
CA MET A 73 5.62 7.15 -14.72
C MET A 73 4.46 7.44 -13.76
N VAL A 74 4.72 8.13 -12.64
CA VAL A 74 3.72 8.41 -11.63
C VAL A 74 2.93 9.66 -12.01
N PRO A 75 1.59 9.57 -12.15
CA PRO A 75 0.77 10.75 -12.35
C PRO A 75 0.96 11.78 -11.24
N ALA A 76 0.80 13.06 -11.54
CA ALA A 76 0.80 14.08 -10.49
C ALA A 76 -0.30 13.80 -9.46
N TYR A 77 -0.02 14.09 -8.19
CA TYR A 77 -1.03 13.96 -7.13
C TYR A 77 -2.26 14.80 -7.44
N SER A 78 -3.43 14.18 -7.40
CA SER A 78 -4.73 14.80 -7.73
C SER A 78 -5.78 14.66 -6.63
N GLY A 79 -5.36 14.43 -5.38
CA GLY A 79 -6.25 14.28 -4.22
C GLY A 79 -6.57 12.82 -3.84
N ARG A 80 -6.14 11.82 -4.65
CA ARG A 80 -6.25 10.40 -4.30
C ARG A 80 -4.94 9.91 -3.67
N ALA A 81 -4.99 9.16 -2.58
CA ALA A 81 -3.81 8.73 -1.82
C ALA A 81 -2.83 7.86 -2.63
N TYR A 82 -3.28 7.25 -3.71
CA TYR A 82 -2.46 6.41 -4.59
C TYR A 82 -2.88 6.56 -6.06
N ALA A 83 -2.00 6.13 -6.94
CA ALA A 83 -2.25 5.94 -8.36
C ALA A 83 -2.02 4.49 -8.76
N ASP A 84 -2.88 3.98 -9.63
CA ASP A 84 -2.72 2.65 -10.22
C ASP A 84 -1.58 2.73 -11.26
N ILE A 85 -0.62 1.80 -11.18
CA ILE A 85 0.56 1.73 -12.04
C ILE A 85 0.47 0.49 -12.91
N ASN A 86 0.96 0.57 -14.14
CA ASN A 86 1.04 -0.56 -15.08
C ASN A 86 -0.30 -1.32 -15.23
N GLY A 87 -1.45 -0.62 -15.12
CA GLY A 87 -2.78 -1.23 -15.21
C GLY A 87 -3.05 -2.28 -14.13
N ASP A 88 -2.57 -2.05 -12.91
CA ASP A 88 -2.64 -2.95 -11.75
C ASP A 88 -1.87 -4.28 -11.91
N VAL A 89 -0.98 -4.37 -12.90
CA VAL A 89 -0.14 -5.56 -13.09
C VAL A 89 1.21 -5.35 -12.41
N PRO A 90 1.55 -6.14 -11.38
CA PRO A 90 2.85 -6.06 -10.72
C PRO A 90 3.98 -6.55 -11.63
N PHE A 91 5.19 -6.09 -11.38
CA PHE A 91 6.39 -6.43 -12.15
C PHE A 91 7.06 -7.75 -11.69
N PHE A 92 6.32 -8.68 -11.09
CA PHE A 92 6.87 -10.00 -10.74
C PHE A 92 7.10 -10.85 -11.99
N THR A 93 8.28 -11.49 -12.06
CA THR A 93 8.53 -12.55 -13.04
C THR A 93 7.86 -13.86 -12.61
N LYS A 94 7.86 -14.82 -13.51
CA LYS A 94 7.39 -16.18 -13.20
C LYS A 94 8.30 -16.89 -12.20
N GLU A 95 9.58 -16.59 -12.25
CA GLU A 95 10.63 -17.17 -11.41
C GLU A 95 10.58 -16.64 -9.97
N GLU A 96 10.07 -15.43 -9.79
CA GLU A 96 9.83 -14.84 -8.46
C GLU A 96 8.59 -15.43 -7.77
N MET A 97 7.65 -16.01 -8.52
CA MET A 97 6.42 -16.57 -7.93
C MET A 97 6.71 -17.84 -7.16
N THR A 98 6.42 -17.85 -5.86
CA THR A 98 6.60 -19.01 -4.96
C THR A 98 5.47 -19.05 -3.92
N ASP A 99 5.15 -20.25 -3.43
CA ASP A 99 4.28 -20.50 -2.28
C ASP A 99 5.09 -20.80 -1.00
N GLU A 100 6.41 -20.70 -1.06
CA GLU A 100 7.27 -20.77 0.12
C GLU A 100 7.25 -19.42 0.85
N ALA A 101 6.72 -19.39 2.06
CA ALA A 101 6.59 -18.16 2.86
C ALA A 101 7.97 -17.63 3.28
N PHE A 102 8.20 -16.36 3.03
CA PHE A 102 9.41 -15.63 3.45
C PHE A 102 9.15 -14.15 3.61
N HIS A 103 10.10 -13.41 4.23
CA HIS A 103 10.16 -11.96 4.17
C HIS A 103 11.62 -11.48 4.20
N GLU A 104 11.92 -10.48 3.38
CA GLU A 104 13.24 -9.89 3.23
C GLU A 104 13.15 -8.36 3.31
N TYR A 105 14.16 -7.75 3.91
CA TYR A 105 14.30 -6.30 4.03
C TYR A 105 15.68 -5.92 3.48
N TRP A 106 15.68 -5.20 2.37
CA TRP A 106 16.91 -4.93 1.64
C TRP A 106 17.82 -3.98 2.43
N PRO A 107 19.14 -4.00 2.16
CA PRO A 107 20.08 -3.12 2.82
C PRO A 107 19.69 -1.65 2.65
N LEU A 108 19.99 -0.83 3.65
CA LEU A 108 19.90 0.62 3.51
C LEU A 108 20.91 1.11 2.46
N ASP A 109 20.58 2.21 1.78
CA ASP A 109 21.51 2.86 0.86
C ASP A 109 22.56 3.70 1.63
N GLU A 110 23.45 4.37 0.87
CA GLU A 110 24.55 5.18 1.43
C GLU A 110 24.05 6.37 2.27
N LEU A 111 22.81 6.81 2.09
CA LEU A 111 22.17 7.86 2.90
C LEU A 111 21.40 7.29 4.10
N GLY A 112 21.43 5.96 4.31
CA GLY A 112 20.69 5.28 5.38
C GLY A 112 19.18 5.15 5.10
N ARG A 113 18.76 5.27 3.84
CA ARG A 113 17.34 5.14 3.43
C ARG A 113 16.99 3.68 3.13
N CYS A 114 15.76 3.28 3.42
CA CYS A 114 15.26 1.97 2.98
C CYS A 114 15.25 1.90 1.44
N THR A 115 15.62 0.74 0.90
CA THR A 115 15.61 0.50 -0.55
C THR A 115 14.46 -0.39 -1.00
N GLY A 116 13.89 -1.20 -0.09
CA GLY A 116 12.73 -2.01 -0.36
C GLY A 116 12.58 -3.18 0.60
N ALA A 117 11.43 -3.82 0.47
CA ALA A 117 11.08 -5.03 1.20
C ALA A 117 10.26 -5.96 0.31
N TYR A 118 10.42 -7.27 0.48
CA TYR A 118 9.85 -8.30 -0.35
C TYR A 118 9.42 -9.49 0.51
N ALA A 119 8.25 -10.07 0.22
CA ALA A 119 7.72 -11.21 0.96
C ALA A 119 6.85 -12.12 0.08
N CYS A 120 6.82 -13.38 0.43
CA CYS A 120 5.70 -14.26 0.16
C CYS A 120 4.87 -14.36 1.44
N VAL A 121 3.75 -13.64 1.47
CA VAL A 121 2.87 -13.57 2.64
C VAL A 121 1.92 -14.76 2.62
N GLY A 122 1.99 -15.58 3.65
CA GLY A 122 1.11 -16.74 3.86
C GLY A 122 0.64 -16.82 5.32
N PRO A 123 -0.14 -17.83 5.68
CA PRO A 123 -0.57 -18.05 7.08
C PRO A 123 0.61 -18.10 8.06
N GLU A 124 1.78 -18.55 7.59
CA GLU A 124 3.01 -18.73 8.37
C GLU A 124 3.67 -17.40 8.76
N THR A 125 3.46 -16.35 7.97
CA THR A 125 4.06 -15.03 8.20
C THR A 125 3.17 -14.12 9.06
N LEU A 126 1.86 -14.39 9.12
CA LEU A 126 0.93 -13.55 9.87
C LEU A 126 1.31 -13.48 11.35
N PRO A 127 1.19 -12.31 12.00
CA PRO A 127 1.61 -12.12 13.37
C PRO A 127 0.80 -12.98 14.35
N THR A 128 1.50 -13.64 15.23
CA THR A 128 0.90 -14.39 16.37
C THR A 128 0.90 -13.60 17.67
N GLN A 129 1.56 -12.42 17.68
CA GLN A 129 1.71 -11.55 18.85
C GLN A 129 1.20 -10.14 18.56
N GLU A 130 0.85 -9.40 19.61
CA GLU A 130 0.51 -7.99 19.50
C GLU A 130 1.75 -7.18 19.04
N ARG A 131 1.48 -6.10 18.28
CA ARG A 131 2.51 -5.20 17.76
C ARG A 131 3.34 -4.59 18.89
N GLY A 132 4.66 -4.67 18.77
CA GLY A 132 5.62 -4.10 19.69
C GLY A 132 5.84 -2.59 19.49
N ASP A 133 6.69 -2.01 20.35
CA ASP A 133 7.11 -0.60 20.26
C ASP A 133 8.16 -0.42 19.15
N ILE A 134 7.92 0.54 18.27
CA ILE A 134 8.81 0.91 17.17
C ILE A 134 9.45 2.29 17.35
N SER A 135 9.28 2.92 18.52
CA SER A 135 9.71 4.30 18.79
C SER A 135 11.23 4.50 18.76
N SER A 136 12.01 3.43 18.98
CA SER A 136 13.48 3.43 18.92
C SER A 136 14.03 3.72 17.52
N VAL A 137 13.31 3.35 16.46
CA VAL A 137 13.75 3.58 15.07
C VAL A 137 13.42 5.02 14.64
N LYS A 138 14.40 5.70 14.09
CA LYS A 138 14.26 7.03 13.47
C LYS A 138 14.65 6.95 12.01
N PRO A 139 13.69 6.76 11.10
CA PRO A 139 13.97 6.74 9.67
C PRO A 139 14.57 8.07 9.19
N THR A 140 15.19 8.09 8.02
CA THR A 140 15.73 9.32 7.43
C THR A 140 14.64 10.39 7.30
N GLY A 141 14.99 11.67 7.49
CA GLY A 141 14.04 12.79 7.45
C GLY A 141 12.98 12.80 8.56
N TRP A 142 13.19 12.03 9.65
CA TRP A 142 12.22 11.94 10.75
C TRP A 142 12.04 13.28 11.46
N ASN A 143 10.78 13.72 11.55
CA ASN A 143 10.38 14.93 12.26
C ASN A 143 9.16 14.62 13.16
N THR A 144 9.10 15.30 14.32
CA THR A 144 8.07 15.07 15.36
C THR A 144 7.02 16.16 15.43
N ASN A 145 6.84 16.95 14.37
CA ASN A 145 5.83 18.02 14.33
C ASN A 145 4.43 17.45 14.56
N ARG A 146 3.68 18.15 15.42
CA ARG A 146 2.32 17.80 15.80
C ARG A 146 1.32 18.83 15.30
N TYR A 147 0.17 18.33 14.86
CA TYR A 147 -0.94 19.15 14.34
C TYR A 147 -2.25 18.56 14.84
N SER A 148 -3.03 19.36 15.58
CA SER A 148 -4.23 18.91 16.28
C SER A 148 -5.39 18.45 15.37
N ASP A 149 -5.33 18.78 14.10
CA ASP A 149 -6.30 18.40 13.06
C ASP A 149 -5.92 17.15 12.25
N ILE A 150 -4.74 16.59 12.51
CA ILE A 150 -4.34 15.28 11.98
C ILE A 150 -4.76 14.20 12.98
N ASP A 151 -5.34 13.11 12.51
CA ASP A 151 -5.64 11.96 13.35
C ASP A 151 -4.36 11.38 13.97
N GLY A 152 -4.32 11.29 15.31
CA GLY A 152 -3.13 10.94 16.08
C GLY A 152 -2.14 12.08 16.25
N GLU A 153 -2.46 13.30 15.79
CA GLU A 153 -1.68 14.54 15.95
C GLU A 153 -0.27 14.55 15.33
N MET A 154 0.19 13.44 14.76
CA MET A 154 1.50 13.33 14.13
C MET A 154 1.37 13.37 12.61
N LEU A 155 2.06 14.33 11.95
CA LEU A 155 2.11 14.37 10.49
C LEU A 155 2.81 13.12 9.94
N PHE A 156 3.97 12.79 10.51
CA PHE A 156 4.72 11.61 10.13
C PHE A 156 4.46 10.42 11.05
N ASN A 157 4.37 9.26 10.43
CA ASN A 157 4.37 7.94 11.04
C ASN A 157 5.67 7.22 10.69
N ARG A 158 6.12 6.31 11.55
CA ARG A 158 7.06 5.27 11.17
C ARG A 158 6.29 4.26 10.35
N CYS A 159 6.25 4.47 9.02
CA CYS A 159 5.55 3.58 8.11
C CYS A 159 6.38 2.33 7.86
N HIS A 160 5.80 1.16 8.09
CA HIS A 160 6.38 -0.07 7.61
C HIS A 160 6.26 -0.13 6.08
N LEU A 161 7.29 -0.64 5.39
CA LEU A 161 7.17 -1.05 4.00
C LEU A 161 6.27 -2.28 3.90
N ILE A 162 6.55 -3.31 4.70
CA ILE A 162 5.65 -4.45 4.91
C ILE A 162 5.09 -4.33 6.33
N GLY A 163 3.78 -4.13 6.44
CA GLY A 163 3.10 -3.91 7.71
C GLY A 163 3.24 -5.06 8.69
N HIS A 164 3.26 -4.75 9.99
CA HIS A 164 3.25 -5.77 11.05
C HIS A 164 2.15 -6.81 10.84
N LEU A 165 1.00 -6.41 10.34
CA LEU A 165 -0.14 -7.30 10.08
C LEU A 165 0.13 -8.39 9.03
N LEU A 166 1.21 -8.28 8.24
CA LEU A 166 1.60 -9.23 7.21
C LEU A 166 2.75 -10.15 7.63
N THR A 167 3.70 -9.66 8.43
CA THR A 167 4.93 -10.41 8.75
C THR A 167 5.35 -10.36 10.22
N GLY A 168 4.56 -9.72 11.09
CA GLY A 168 4.89 -9.62 12.50
C GLY A 168 6.13 -8.79 12.82
N GLN A 169 6.73 -8.09 11.84
CA GLN A 169 7.92 -7.27 12.07
C GLN A 169 7.56 -5.95 12.77
N ASP A 170 8.33 -5.60 13.79
CA ASP A 170 8.18 -4.36 14.57
C ASP A 170 9.30 -3.35 14.26
N ALA A 171 10.26 -3.21 15.18
CA ALA A 171 11.34 -2.21 15.12
C ALA A 171 12.49 -2.67 14.21
N ASN A 172 12.27 -2.69 12.90
CA ASN A 172 13.28 -2.99 11.89
C ASN A 172 13.60 -1.73 11.08
N GLU A 173 14.84 -1.23 11.20
CA GLU A 173 15.28 -0.01 10.49
C GLU A 173 15.20 -0.13 8.96
N ARG A 174 15.33 -1.35 8.41
CA ARG A 174 15.22 -1.62 6.97
C ARG A 174 13.78 -1.71 6.47
N ASN A 175 12.82 -1.68 7.38
CA ASN A 175 11.39 -1.78 7.09
C ASN A 175 10.61 -0.52 7.46
N LEU A 176 11.25 0.51 8.00
CA LEU A 176 10.58 1.70 8.50
C LEU A 176 11.06 2.95 7.76
N ILE A 177 10.12 3.68 7.19
CA ILE A 177 10.34 4.96 6.50
C ILE A 177 9.58 6.09 7.19
N THR A 178 10.00 7.33 6.93
CA THR A 178 9.24 8.52 7.29
C THR A 178 8.10 8.70 6.30
N GLY A 179 6.90 8.31 6.68
CA GLY A 179 5.71 8.42 5.86
C GLY A 179 4.65 9.30 6.52
N THR A 180 3.84 9.99 5.72
CA THR A 180 2.73 10.78 6.24
C THR A 180 1.63 9.89 6.82
N ARG A 181 0.83 10.45 7.72
CA ARG A 181 -0.37 9.78 8.24
C ARG A 181 -1.32 9.40 7.09
N TYR A 182 -1.48 10.29 6.12
CA TYR A 182 -2.33 10.08 4.96
C TYR A 182 -1.84 8.93 4.07
N MET A 183 -0.55 8.91 3.70
CA MET A 183 0.02 7.78 2.96
C MET A 183 -0.18 6.46 3.69
N ASN A 184 0.12 6.44 4.99
CA ASN A 184 0.07 5.22 5.80
C ASN A 184 -1.35 4.65 5.91
N VAL A 185 -2.36 5.50 6.12
CA VAL A 185 -3.73 5.05 6.46
C VAL A 185 -4.65 5.00 5.24
N GLU A 186 -4.58 6.02 4.38
CA GLU A 186 -5.45 6.11 3.20
C GLU A 186 -4.78 5.51 1.95
N GLY A 187 -3.44 5.49 1.91
CA GLY A 187 -2.66 4.91 0.82
C GLY A 187 -2.39 3.43 1.02
N MET A 188 -1.54 3.08 1.99
CA MET A 188 -0.97 1.74 2.13
C MET A 188 -1.91 0.73 2.82
N LEU A 189 -2.51 1.10 3.95
CA LEU A 189 -3.29 0.19 4.80
C LEU A 189 -4.42 -0.56 4.05
N PRO A 190 -5.21 0.03 3.14
CA PRO A 190 -6.25 -0.69 2.42
C PRO A 190 -5.72 -1.87 1.58
N PHE A 191 -4.52 -1.72 0.99
CA PHE A 191 -3.85 -2.77 0.23
C PHE A 191 -3.36 -3.89 1.16
N GLU A 192 -2.69 -3.54 2.25
CA GLU A 192 -2.24 -4.49 3.27
C GLU A 192 -3.40 -5.32 3.84
N GLU A 193 -4.50 -4.65 4.24
CA GLU A 193 -5.70 -5.34 4.73
C GLU A 193 -6.33 -6.24 3.66
N SER A 194 -6.22 -5.92 2.37
CA SER A 194 -6.72 -6.78 1.29
C SER A 194 -5.94 -8.09 1.22
N VAL A 195 -4.61 -8.01 1.38
CA VAL A 195 -3.72 -9.20 1.42
C VAL A 195 -4.04 -10.06 2.63
N VAL A 196 -4.13 -9.46 3.85
CA VAL A 196 -4.47 -10.22 5.07
C VAL A 196 -5.79 -10.93 4.93
N ARG A 197 -6.85 -10.23 4.47
CA ARG A 197 -8.18 -10.85 4.28
C ARG A 197 -8.14 -12.02 3.32
N TYR A 198 -7.33 -11.93 2.25
CA TYR A 198 -7.17 -13.02 1.31
C TYR A 198 -6.45 -14.21 1.94
N VAL A 199 -5.31 -13.99 2.59
CA VAL A 199 -4.53 -15.04 3.24
C VAL A 199 -5.35 -15.73 4.35
N GLU A 200 -5.99 -14.97 5.26
CA GLU A 200 -6.85 -15.52 6.31
C GLU A 200 -8.06 -16.29 5.77
N GLY A 201 -8.63 -15.80 4.66
CA GLY A 201 -9.85 -16.40 4.08
C GLY A 201 -9.59 -17.64 3.24
N THR A 202 -8.38 -17.86 2.74
CA THR A 202 -8.05 -18.92 1.78
C THR A 202 -6.97 -19.87 2.26
N GLY A 203 -6.06 -19.43 3.10
CA GLY A 203 -4.82 -20.11 3.42
C GLY A 203 -3.79 -20.10 2.29
N HIS A 204 -4.00 -19.28 1.26
CA HIS A 204 -3.11 -19.13 0.11
C HIS A 204 -2.08 -18.02 0.33
N HIS A 205 -1.11 -17.93 -0.59
CA HIS A 205 0.03 -17.02 -0.51
C HIS A 205 -0.09 -15.84 -1.47
N VAL A 206 0.57 -14.73 -1.08
CA VAL A 206 0.64 -13.51 -1.89
C VAL A 206 2.08 -13.03 -1.95
N MET A 207 2.64 -12.96 -3.16
CA MET A 207 3.87 -12.21 -3.39
C MET A 207 3.59 -10.74 -3.16
N TYR A 208 4.40 -10.10 -2.33
CA TYR A 208 4.21 -8.72 -1.89
C TYR A 208 5.55 -7.98 -1.87
N ARG A 209 5.65 -6.85 -2.58
CA ARG A 209 6.88 -6.05 -2.65
C ARG A 209 6.55 -4.58 -2.47
N VAL A 210 7.35 -3.89 -1.68
CA VAL A 210 7.22 -2.44 -1.48
C VAL A 210 8.57 -1.78 -1.65
N ARG A 211 8.64 -0.78 -2.53
CA ARG A 211 9.84 -0.01 -2.82
C ARG A 211 9.59 1.48 -2.60
N PRO A 212 10.32 2.15 -1.71
CA PRO A 212 10.26 3.59 -1.57
C PRO A 212 11.06 4.26 -2.68
N TYR A 213 10.55 5.37 -3.22
CA TYR A 213 11.19 6.14 -4.26
C TYR A 213 11.55 7.53 -3.76
N PHE A 214 12.84 7.87 -3.84
CA PHE A 214 13.39 9.14 -3.42
C PHE A 214 13.81 9.96 -4.64
N ASP A 215 13.51 11.24 -4.64
CA ASP A 215 14.02 12.16 -5.66
C ASP A 215 15.43 12.63 -5.25
N GLY A 216 16.43 12.22 -6.01
CA GLY A 216 17.84 12.52 -5.74
C GLY A 216 18.29 12.19 -4.32
N GLY A 217 18.86 13.17 -3.63
CA GLY A 217 19.37 13.04 -2.25
C GLY A 217 18.33 13.28 -1.14
N ASN A 218 17.06 13.33 -1.44
CA ASN A 218 16.01 13.56 -0.45
C ASN A 218 16.00 12.47 0.64
N LEU A 219 15.76 12.87 1.91
CA LEU A 219 15.72 11.97 3.05
C LEU A 219 14.32 11.39 3.32
N VAL A 220 13.29 11.99 2.72
CA VAL A 220 11.90 11.51 2.73
C VAL A 220 11.54 11.08 1.32
N CYS A 221 10.95 9.92 1.15
CA CYS A 221 10.55 9.43 -0.18
C CYS A 221 9.36 10.22 -0.72
N ALA A 222 9.27 10.34 -2.05
CA ALA A 222 8.10 10.89 -2.75
C ALA A 222 6.86 10.01 -2.57
N GLY A 223 7.06 8.71 -2.40
CA GLY A 223 6.04 7.71 -2.18
C GLY A 223 6.62 6.31 -2.22
N VAL A 224 5.74 5.33 -2.17
CA VAL A 224 6.10 3.90 -2.26
C VAL A 224 5.34 3.23 -3.39
N LEU A 225 6.04 2.39 -4.18
CA LEU A 225 5.40 1.46 -5.09
C LEU A 225 5.08 0.18 -4.33
N MET A 226 3.81 -0.17 -4.26
CA MET A 226 3.29 -1.39 -3.66
C MET A 226 2.84 -2.35 -4.75
N GLU A 227 3.30 -3.57 -4.71
CA GLU A 227 2.99 -4.61 -5.67
C GLU A 227 2.53 -5.87 -4.94
N ALA A 228 1.47 -6.49 -5.44
CA ALA A 228 1.04 -7.79 -4.94
C ALA A 228 0.44 -8.66 -6.02
N ARG A 229 0.63 -9.97 -5.88
CA ARG A 229 -0.02 -10.99 -6.69
C ARG A 229 -0.20 -12.27 -5.89
N SER A 230 -1.43 -12.77 -5.82
CA SER A 230 -1.69 -14.09 -5.26
C SER A 230 -1.06 -15.20 -6.10
N VAL A 231 -0.57 -16.24 -5.44
CA VAL A 231 0.23 -17.29 -6.07
C VAL A 231 -0.67 -18.38 -6.68
N GLU A 232 -1.61 -18.89 -5.90
CA GLU A 232 -2.42 -20.04 -6.28
C GLU A 232 -3.62 -19.72 -7.17
N ASP A 233 -4.05 -18.45 -7.17
CA ASP A 233 -5.17 -17.98 -7.98
C ASP A 233 -5.06 -16.46 -8.26
N PRO A 234 -5.81 -15.88 -9.22
CA PRO A 234 -5.66 -14.48 -9.61
C PRO A 234 -6.54 -13.50 -8.81
N ARG A 235 -6.91 -13.78 -7.55
CA ARG A 235 -7.87 -12.97 -6.79
C ARG A 235 -7.27 -11.73 -6.15
N VAL A 236 -5.95 -11.71 -5.91
CA VAL A 236 -5.23 -10.52 -5.45
C VAL A 236 -4.23 -10.13 -6.51
N GLN A 237 -4.34 -8.93 -7.03
CA GLN A 237 -3.36 -8.32 -7.91
C GLN A 237 -3.48 -6.80 -7.78
N PHE A 238 -2.36 -6.13 -7.57
CA PHE A 238 -2.27 -4.68 -7.66
C PHE A 238 -0.83 -4.22 -7.91
N CYS A 239 -0.72 -3.06 -8.52
CA CYS A 239 0.51 -2.29 -8.66
C CYS A 239 0.14 -0.81 -8.46
N ALA A 240 0.45 -0.25 -7.30
CA ALA A 240 -0.01 1.06 -6.89
C ALA A 240 1.13 1.90 -6.32
N PHE A 241 1.19 3.17 -6.71
CA PHE A 241 2.09 4.15 -6.10
C PHE A 241 1.34 4.97 -5.05
N CYS A 242 1.68 4.81 -3.77
CA CYS A 242 1.13 5.58 -2.67
C CYS A 242 1.94 6.85 -2.46
N TYR A 243 1.29 8.02 -2.59
CA TYR A 243 1.95 9.32 -2.47
C TYR A 243 2.28 9.67 -1.02
N ASN A 244 3.51 10.07 -0.76
CA ASN A 244 3.93 10.51 0.57
C ASN A 244 3.60 12.01 0.78
N VAL A 245 2.34 12.35 0.70
CA VAL A 245 1.78 13.70 0.89
C VAL A 245 0.87 13.73 2.11
N GLN A 246 0.64 14.93 2.64
CA GLN A 246 -0.43 15.17 3.63
C GLN A 246 -1.27 16.34 3.13
N PRO A 247 -2.55 16.14 2.78
CA PRO A 247 -3.41 17.24 2.32
C PRO A 247 -3.39 18.45 3.28
N GLY A 248 -3.21 19.65 2.73
CA GLY A 248 -3.12 20.88 3.50
C GLY A 248 -1.75 21.16 4.15
N PHE A 249 -0.71 20.39 3.78
CA PHE A 249 0.64 20.57 4.29
C PHE A 249 1.67 20.56 3.17
N GLU A 250 2.73 21.34 3.36
CA GLU A 250 3.95 21.32 2.57
C GLU A 250 5.01 20.50 3.30
N ILE A 251 5.74 19.68 2.57
CA ILE A 251 6.81 18.84 3.08
C ILE A 251 8.09 19.18 2.30
N ASP A 252 9.14 19.49 3.02
CA ASP A 252 10.49 19.52 2.47
C ASP A 252 11.06 18.09 2.49
N TYR A 253 11.03 17.43 1.37
CA TYR A 253 11.50 16.05 1.24
C TYR A 253 13.01 15.88 1.44
N ALA A 254 13.79 16.96 1.27
CA ALA A 254 15.23 16.90 1.53
C ALA A 254 15.54 16.71 3.03
N THR A 255 14.72 17.27 3.90
CA THR A 255 14.99 17.31 5.34
C THR A 255 13.92 16.66 6.24
N GLY A 256 12.67 16.53 5.74
CA GLY A 256 11.50 16.16 6.54
C GLY A 256 10.86 17.34 7.28
N ASN A 257 11.34 18.58 7.09
CA ASN A 257 10.66 19.75 7.62
C ASN A 257 9.29 19.90 6.96
N ASN A 258 8.31 20.38 7.73
CA ASN A 258 6.95 20.47 7.24
C ASN A 258 6.20 21.61 7.90
N ARG A 259 5.20 22.15 7.19
CA ARG A 259 4.33 23.23 7.65
C ARG A 259 2.97 23.13 6.99
N ARG A 260 1.99 23.84 7.52
CA ARG A 260 0.72 24.01 6.81
C ARG A 260 0.94 24.74 5.49
N ALA A 261 0.25 24.28 4.46
CA ALA A 261 0.15 25.03 3.22
C ALA A 261 -0.57 26.35 3.46
N ASN A 262 -0.16 27.41 2.76
CA ASN A 262 -0.86 28.68 2.82
C ASN A 262 -2.24 28.56 2.15
N ALA A 263 -3.26 29.22 2.68
CA ALA A 263 -4.64 29.16 2.17
C ALA A 263 -4.83 29.76 0.77
N SER A 264 -3.75 30.10 0.06
CA SER A 264 -3.74 30.82 -1.22
C SER A 264 -3.09 30.05 -2.38
N ASP A 265 -2.69 28.78 -2.18
CA ASP A 265 -2.06 27.97 -3.23
C ASP A 265 -2.96 26.84 -3.73
#